data_700513bb9d2450ecc404f14bc359d308
#
_entry.id   700513bb9d2450ecc404f14bc359d308
#
_cell.length_a   1.000
_cell.length_b   1.000
_cell.length_c   1.000
_cell.angle_alpha   90.00
_cell.angle_beta   90.00
_cell.angle_gamma   90.00
#
_symmetry.space_group_name_H-M   'P 1'
#
loop_
_entity.id
_entity.type
_entity.pdbx_description
1 polymer ?
#
loop_
_entity_poly.entity_id
_entity_poly.type
_entity_poly.pdbx_seq_one_letter_code
_entity_poly.pdbx_strand_id
1 'polypeptide(L)'
;MLRIGICDDIYDARLVLRSALERALEHRRSAGAFFEFSSGEGLLKWLEHHAGELDLVFLDMEMGELDGLETARRLRSADPGLQLVFVTGYADRVFDGYSVGALGYLLKPPKGEQLEEILERAQAALYRDLDRAYICRSGDTYYRIPISNIRYFVSDRRQVKCVTPGREYTFYGKLDAVAEEVGGGFVRLHQRYLVRAAAVER
;
A
#
# COMPACT_ATOMS: atom_id res chain seq x y z
N MET A 1 -9.03 0.04 -11.23
CA MET A 1 -8.62 -1.38 -11.36
C MET A 1 -7.73 -1.69 -10.16
N LEU A 2 -8.05 -2.72 -9.39
CA LEU A 2 -7.30 -3.14 -8.20
C LEU A 2 -6.19 -4.12 -8.61
N ARG A 3 -4.95 -3.89 -8.16
CA ARG A 3 -3.79 -4.74 -8.46
C ARG A 3 -3.53 -5.65 -7.26
N ILE A 4 -3.78 -6.94 -7.46
CA ILE A 4 -3.85 -7.93 -6.39
C ILE A 4 -2.72 -8.94 -6.51
N GLY A 5 -1.88 -9.04 -5.50
CA GLY A 5 -0.91 -10.12 -5.32
C GLY A 5 -1.53 -11.32 -4.60
N ILE A 6 -1.21 -12.51 -5.04
CA ILE A 6 -1.55 -13.77 -4.35
C ILE A 6 -0.24 -14.51 -4.11
N CYS A 7 0.11 -14.71 -2.85
CA CYS A 7 1.35 -15.37 -2.45
C CYS A 7 1.05 -16.59 -1.57
N ASP A 8 1.32 -17.77 -2.11
CA ASP A 8 1.07 -19.06 -1.48
C ASP A 8 1.97 -20.09 -2.20
N ASP A 9 2.64 -20.99 -1.52
CA ASP A 9 3.53 -21.98 -2.14
C ASP A 9 2.76 -23.12 -2.85
N ILE A 10 1.48 -23.33 -2.49
CA ILE A 10 0.61 -24.33 -3.07
C ILE A 10 -0.11 -23.76 -4.30
N TYR A 11 0.19 -24.31 -5.48
CA TYR A 11 -0.40 -23.85 -6.75
C TYR A 11 -1.94 -23.89 -6.75
N ASP A 12 -2.53 -25.00 -6.29
CA ASP A 12 -3.98 -25.16 -6.26
C ASP A 12 -4.66 -24.16 -5.32
N ALA A 13 -4.01 -23.81 -4.20
CA ALA A 13 -4.51 -22.78 -3.28
C ALA A 13 -4.56 -21.40 -3.96
N ARG A 14 -3.52 -21.04 -4.72
CA ARG A 14 -3.51 -19.80 -5.51
C ARG A 14 -4.65 -19.77 -6.52
N LEU A 15 -4.85 -20.88 -7.25
CA LEU A 15 -5.88 -20.97 -8.28
C LEU A 15 -7.29 -20.83 -7.69
N VAL A 16 -7.56 -21.53 -6.56
CA VAL A 16 -8.84 -21.45 -5.85
C VAL A 16 -9.11 -20.03 -5.34
N LEU A 17 -8.11 -19.40 -4.70
CA LEU A 17 -8.24 -18.04 -4.20
C LEU A 17 -8.45 -17.04 -5.34
N ARG A 18 -7.68 -17.14 -6.41
CA ARG A 18 -7.83 -16.30 -7.60
C ARG A 18 -9.24 -16.39 -8.18
N SER A 19 -9.73 -17.62 -8.41
CA SER A 19 -11.08 -17.82 -8.95
C SER A 19 -12.18 -17.26 -8.03
N ALA A 20 -11.98 -17.31 -6.71
CA ALA A 20 -12.90 -16.74 -5.75
C ALA A 20 -12.87 -15.20 -5.77
N LEU A 21 -11.68 -14.60 -5.89
CA LEU A 21 -11.50 -13.15 -6.02
C LEU A 21 -12.08 -12.62 -7.34
N GLU A 22 -11.89 -13.32 -8.45
CA GLU A 22 -12.47 -12.97 -9.74
C GLU A 22 -14.00 -12.88 -9.64
N ARG A 23 -14.67 -13.90 -9.05
CA ARG A 23 -16.11 -13.88 -8.81
C ARG A 23 -16.56 -12.73 -7.91
N ALA A 24 -15.82 -12.48 -6.82
CA ALA A 24 -16.13 -11.38 -5.91
C ALA A 24 -16.02 -10.01 -6.59
N LEU A 25 -15.02 -9.82 -7.46
CA LEU A 25 -14.86 -8.60 -8.26
C LEU A 25 -15.96 -8.43 -9.31
N GLU A 26 -16.38 -9.52 -9.96
CA GLU A 26 -17.51 -9.51 -10.93
C GLU A 26 -18.82 -9.08 -10.26
N HIS A 27 -19.13 -9.66 -9.09
CA HIS A 27 -20.32 -9.24 -8.31
C HIS A 27 -20.28 -7.75 -7.97
N ARG A 28 -19.11 -7.20 -7.70
CA ARG A 28 -18.90 -5.77 -7.40
C ARG A 28 -18.77 -4.89 -8.64
N ARG A 29 -18.86 -5.44 -9.84
CA ARG A 29 -18.60 -4.76 -11.12
C ARG A 29 -17.27 -3.99 -11.12
N SER A 30 -16.27 -4.55 -10.49
CA SER A 30 -14.92 -4.00 -10.35
C SER A 30 -13.91 -4.79 -11.15
N ALA A 31 -12.90 -4.13 -11.70
CA ALA A 31 -11.82 -4.78 -12.43
C ALA A 31 -10.60 -5.00 -11.51
N GLY A 32 -9.96 -6.16 -11.64
CA GLY A 32 -8.71 -6.51 -10.97
C GLY A 32 -7.65 -7.01 -11.93
N ALA A 33 -6.37 -6.79 -11.58
CA ALA A 33 -5.23 -7.46 -12.18
C ALA A 33 -4.57 -8.33 -11.11
N PHE A 34 -4.18 -9.54 -11.47
CA PHE A 34 -3.64 -10.54 -10.55
C PHE A 34 -2.19 -10.85 -10.85
N PHE A 35 -1.40 -10.93 -9.79
CA PHE A 35 0.01 -11.28 -9.78
C PHE A 35 0.20 -12.44 -8.80
N GLU A 36 0.77 -13.56 -9.25
CA GLU A 36 0.91 -14.77 -8.45
C GLU A 36 2.37 -15.01 -8.08
N PHE A 37 2.60 -15.37 -6.83
CA PHE A 37 3.90 -15.64 -6.25
C PHE A 37 3.86 -16.97 -5.50
N SER A 38 4.86 -17.80 -5.72
CA SER A 38 4.98 -19.11 -5.06
C SER A 38 5.83 -19.07 -3.79
N SER A 39 6.35 -17.91 -3.40
CA SER A 39 7.09 -17.72 -2.15
C SER A 39 7.17 -16.25 -1.74
N GLY A 40 7.42 -16.01 -0.46
CA GLY A 40 7.64 -14.68 0.09
C GLY A 40 8.85 -13.98 -0.52
N GLU A 41 9.95 -14.73 -0.77
CA GLU A 41 11.15 -14.21 -1.41
C GLU A 41 10.86 -13.74 -2.84
N GLY A 42 10.09 -14.52 -3.59
CA GLY A 42 9.68 -14.19 -4.96
C GLY A 42 8.87 -12.89 -5.01
N LEU A 43 7.92 -12.72 -4.09
CA LEU A 43 7.14 -11.50 -3.94
C LEU A 43 8.02 -10.30 -3.60
N LEU A 44 8.89 -10.42 -2.59
CA LEU A 44 9.79 -9.33 -2.17
C LEU A 44 10.74 -8.92 -3.29
N LYS A 45 11.37 -9.88 -3.95
CA LYS A 45 12.26 -9.63 -5.10
C LYS A 45 11.54 -8.94 -6.25
N TRP A 46 10.31 -9.31 -6.53
CA TRP A 46 9.51 -8.68 -7.58
C TRP A 46 9.23 -7.21 -7.23
N LEU A 47 8.86 -6.93 -5.98
CA LEU A 47 8.58 -5.56 -5.51
C LEU A 47 9.80 -4.65 -5.48
N GLU A 48 11.03 -5.18 -5.45
CA GLU A 48 12.25 -4.36 -5.60
C GLU A 48 12.28 -3.58 -6.92
N HIS A 49 11.66 -4.12 -7.97
CA HIS A 49 11.61 -3.50 -9.30
C HIS A 49 10.22 -2.96 -9.67
N HIS A 50 9.19 -3.27 -8.87
CA HIS A 50 7.79 -2.94 -9.13
C HIS A 50 7.14 -2.26 -7.92
N ALA A 51 7.87 -1.36 -7.27
CA ALA A 51 7.40 -0.65 -6.09
C ALA A 51 6.11 0.15 -6.40
N GLY A 52 5.08 -0.04 -5.55
CA GLY A 52 3.78 0.62 -5.73
C GLY A 52 2.93 0.05 -6.87
N GLU A 53 3.29 -1.10 -7.44
CA GLU A 53 2.49 -1.78 -8.47
C GLU A 53 1.47 -2.78 -7.91
N LEU A 54 1.47 -3.03 -6.60
CA LEU A 54 0.42 -3.78 -5.90
C LEU A 54 -0.35 -2.86 -4.95
N ASP A 55 -1.65 -3.07 -4.89
CA ASP A 55 -2.56 -2.38 -3.99
C ASP A 55 -2.94 -3.24 -2.78
N LEU A 56 -3.04 -4.55 -3.00
CA LEU A 56 -3.49 -5.54 -2.03
C LEU A 56 -2.73 -6.85 -2.24
N VAL A 57 -2.28 -7.49 -1.16
CA VAL A 57 -1.65 -8.82 -1.20
C VAL A 57 -2.41 -9.76 -0.27
N PHE A 58 -2.84 -10.89 -0.82
CA PHE A 58 -3.26 -12.07 -0.07
C PHE A 58 -2.05 -12.97 0.13
N LEU A 59 -1.72 -13.25 1.38
CA LEU A 59 -0.49 -13.88 1.79
C LEU A 59 -0.77 -15.09 2.67
N ASP A 60 -0.31 -16.26 2.25
CA ASP A 60 -0.35 -17.42 3.13
C ASP A 60 0.61 -17.25 4.31
N MET A 61 0.21 -17.73 5.47
CA MET A 61 1.04 -17.73 6.68
C MET A 61 2.10 -18.81 6.64
N GLU A 62 1.80 -19.96 6.06
CA GLU A 62 2.68 -21.13 6.03
C GLU A 62 3.25 -21.31 4.62
N MET A 63 4.42 -20.80 4.41
CA MET A 63 5.21 -20.97 3.19
C MET A 63 6.63 -21.39 3.60
N GLY A 64 7.33 -22.05 2.71
CA GLY A 64 8.67 -22.61 2.81
C GLY A 64 9.68 -21.92 3.76
N GLU A 65 10.76 -21.36 3.22
CA GLU A 65 11.85 -20.80 4.05
C GLU A 65 11.48 -19.47 4.71
N LEU A 66 10.73 -18.61 4.00
CA LEU A 66 10.23 -17.33 4.50
C LEU A 66 8.73 -17.41 4.73
N ASP A 67 8.32 -17.46 5.99
CA ASP A 67 6.90 -17.50 6.35
C ASP A 67 6.16 -16.21 6.00
N GLY A 68 4.81 -16.27 6.01
CA GLY A 68 3.97 -15.13 5.66
C GLY A 68 4.12 -13.96 6.62
N LEU A 69 4.35 -14.20 7.90
CA LEU A 69 4.46 -13.11 8.88
C LEU A 69 5.75 -12.31 8.69
N GLU A 70 6.87 -12.99 8.48
CA GLU A 70 8.15 -12.32 8.20
C GLU A 70 8.13 -11.64 6.83
N THR A 71 7.50 -12.27 5.83
CA THR A 71 7.23 -11.62 4.53
C THR A 71 6.45 -10.32 4.73
N ALA A 72 5.36 -10.37 5.50
CA ALA A 72 4.53 -9.19 5.78
C ALA A 72 5.29 -8.07 6.51
N ARG A 73 6.19 -8.41 7.46
CA ARG A 73 7.05 -7.42 8.13
C ARG A 73 7.96 -6.69 7.15
N ARG A 74 8.58 -7.42 6.24
CA ARG A 74 9.45 -6.85 5.20
C ARG A 74 8.66 -6.00 4.21
N LEU A 75 7.48 -6.48 3.79
CA LEU A 75 6.56 -5.71 2.95
C LEU A 75 6.17 -4.40 3.62
N ARG A 76 5.79 -4.43 4.90
CA ARG A 76 5.38 -3.24 5.64
C ARG A 76 6.51 -2.21 5.78
N SER A 77 7.75 -2.68 5.90
CA SER A 77 8.93 -1.81 5.95
C SER A 77 9.24 -1.17 4.59
N ALA A 78 8.97 -1.88 3.49
CA ALA A 78 9.22 -1.40 2.13
C ALA A 78 8.07 -0.53 1.61
N ASP A 79 6.83 -0.92 1.86
CA ASP A 79 5.61 -0.19 1.43
C ASP A 79 4.57 -0.16 2.57
N PRO A 80 4.55 0.91 3.36
CA PRO A 80 3.56 1.08 4.43
C PRO A 80 2.12 1.18 3.94
N GLY A 81 1.89 1.57 2.68
CA GLY A 81 0.57 1.75 2.07
C GLY A 81 -0.06 0.47 1.52
N LEU A 82 0.75 -0.55 1.25
CA LEU A 82 0.29 -1.83 0.71
C LEU A 82 -0.69 -2.50 1.67
N GLN A 83 -1.88 -2.87 1.18
CA GLN A 83 -2.85 -3.59 1.98
C GLN A 83 -2.48 -5.08 2.04
N LEU A 84 -2.50 -5.66 3.25
CA LEU A 84 -2.13 -7.06 3.49
C LEU A 84 -3.31 -7.82 4.07
N VAL A 85 -3.58 -9.01 3.54
CA VAL A 85 -4.58 -9.95 4.05
C VAL A 85 -3.93 -11.32 4.18
N PHE A 86 -4.00 -11.91 5.35
CA PHE A 86 -3.55 -13.28 5.53
C PHE A 86 -4.64 -14.27 5.13
N VAL A 87 -4.23 -15.35 4.46
CA VAL A 87 -5.10 -16.48 4.09
C VAL A 87 -4.42 -17.76 4.53
N THR A 88 -4.96 -18.45 5.52
CA THR A 88 -4.32 -19.63 6.13
C THR A 88 -5.29 -20.74 6.44
N GLY A 89 -4.78 -21.96 6.58
CA GLY A 89 -5.55 -23.11 7.07
C GLY A 89 -5.75 -23.14 8.59
N TYR A 90 -5.06 -22.28 9.37
CA TYR A 90 -4.99 -22.36 10.82
C TYR A 90 -5.60 -21.15 11.51
N ALA A 91 -6.60 -21.41 12.38
CA ALA A 91 -7.29 -20.35 13.12
C ALA A 91 -6.45 -19.73 14.26
N ASP A 92 -5.47 -20.47 14.78
CA ASP A 92 -4.74 -20.09 15.99
C ASP A 92 -3.73 -18.95 15.79
N ARG A 93 -3.38 -18.63 14.55
CA ARG A 93 -2.40 -17.59 14.20
C ARG A 93 -2.98 -16.21 13.88
N VAL A 94 -4.28 -16.02 14.11
CA VAL A 94 -4.96 -14.72 13.85
C VAL A 94 -4.30 -13.55 14.59
N PHE A 95 -3.78 -13.80 15.79
CA PHE A 95 -3.17 -12.76 16.62
C PHE A 95 -1.83 -12.22 16.08
N ASP A 96 -1.08 -13.01 15.31
CA ASP A 96 0.22 -12.61 14.79
C ASP A 96 0.10 -11.51 13.71
N GLY A 97 -1.01 -11.50 12.96
CA GLY A 97 -1.26 -10.53 11.90
C GLY A 97 -1.53 -9.10 12.39
N TYR A 98 -1.94 -8.91 13.64
CA TYR A 98 -2.15 -7.56 14.20
C TYR A 98 -0.86 -6.74 14.26
N SER A 99 0.27 -7.39 14.46
CA SER A 99 1.58 -6.72 14.61
C SER A 99 2.05 -6.01 13.33
N VAL A 100 1.55 -6.42 12.16
CA VAL A 100 1.91 -5.87 10.84
C VAL A 100 0.82 -4.98 10.23
N GLY A 101 -0.26 -4.70 10.98
CA GLY A 101 -1.37 -3.89 10.49
C GLY A 101 -2.07 -4.52 9.27
N ALA A 102 -2.32 -5.82 9.31
CA ALA A 102 -3.07 -6.50 8.26
C ALA A 102 -4.51 -5.98 8.18
N LEU A 103 -5.01 -5.84 6.95
CA LEU A 103 -6.38 -5.42 6.67
C LEU A 103 -7.40 -6.49 7.09
N GLY A 104 -7.02 -7.75 7.00
CA GLY A 104 -7.88 -8.88 7.35
C GLY A 104 -7.14 -10.21 7.47
N TYR A 105 -7.88 -11.17 7.92
CA TYR A 105 -7.45 -12.55 8.12
C TYR A 105 -8.56 -13.51 7.66
N LEU A 106 -8.24 -14.41 6.76
CA LEU A 106 -9.18 -15.35 6.16
C LEU A 106 -8.73 -16.81 6.38
N LEU A 107 -9.67 -17.67 6.69
CA LEU A 107 -9.41 -19.11 6.72
C LEU A 107 -9.61 -19.71 5.32
N LYS A 108 -8.75 -20.65 4.94
CA LYS A 108 -8.88 -21.43 3.71
C LYS A 108 -10.00 -22.49 3.86
N PRO A 109 -10.90 -22.65 2.88
CA PRO A 109 -11.11 -21.79 1.71
C PRO A 109 -11.88 -20.52 2.10
N PRO A 110 -11.49 -19.34 1.61
CA PRO A 110 -12.16 -18.10 1.98
C PRO A 110 -13.58 -18.05 1.39
N LYS A 111 -14.53 -17.53 2.18
CA LYS A 111 -15.92 -17.37 1.75
C LYS A 111 -16.07 -16.13 0.88
N GLY A 112 -16.95 -16.18 -0.11
CA GLY A 112 -17.19 -15.07 -1.04
C GLY A 112 -17.53 -13.74 -0.34
N GLU A 113 -18.45 -13.78 0.65
CA GLU A 113 -18.84 -12.60 1.45
C GLU A 113 -17.64 -11.95 2.17
N GLN A 114 -16.73 -12.76 2.72
CA GLN A 114 -15.53 -12.25 3.39
C GLN A 114 -14.56 -11.59 2.40
N LEU A 115 -14.44 -12.15 1.20
CA LEU A 115 -13.63 -11.55 0.13
C LEU A 115 -14.22 -10.23 -0.36
N GLU A 116 -15.54 -10.14 -0.51
CA GLU A 116 -16.23 -8.90 -0.88
C GLU A 116 -16.01 -7.80 0.17
N GLU A 117 -16.11 -8.12 1.46
CA GLU A 117 -15.83 -7.18 2.55
C GLU A 117 -14.38 -6.70 2.53
N ILE A 118 -13.42 -7.61 2.34
CA ILE A 118 -12.00 -7.28 2.24
C ILE A 118 -11.72 -6.36 1.04
N LEU A 119 -12.27 -6.70 -0.12
CA LEU A 119 -12.12 -5.88 -1.33
C LEU A 119 -12.71 -4.47 -1.15
N GLU A 120 -13.85 -4.36 -0.47
CA GLU A 120 -14.45 -3.07 -0.14
C GLU A 120 -13.54 -2.23 0.77
N ARG A 121 -13.05 -2.83 1.83
CA ARG A 121 -12.14 -2.17 2.78
C ARG A 121 -10.83 -1.76 2.11
N ALA A 122 -10.27 -2.61 1.24
CA ALA A 122 -9.07 -2.29 0.48
C ALA A 122 -9.31 -1.10 -0.47
N GLN A 123 -10.40 -1.12 -1.23
CA GLN A 123 -10.78 0.00 -2.09
C GLN A 123 -11.00 1.29 -1.28
N ALA A 124 -11.70 1.23 -0.14
CA ALA A 124 -11.91 2.38 0.72
C ALA A 124 -10.61 2.93 1.31
N ALA A 125 -9.63 2.09 1.61
CA ALA A 125 -8.31 2.52 2.06
C ALA A 125 -7.55 3.26 0.96
N LEU A 126 -7.55 2.72 -0.27
CA LEU A 126 -6.95 3.35 -1.44
C LEU A 126 -7.61 4.68 -1.79
N TYR A 127 -8.95 4.76 -1.75
CA TYR A 127 -9.66 6.01 -1.99
C TYR A 127 -9.37 7.07 -0.94
N ARG A 128 -9.23 6.69 0.34
CA ARG A 128 -8.82 7.62 1.41
C ARG A 128 -7.44 8.23 1.15
N ASP A 129 -6.51 7.47 0.61
CA ASP A 129 -5.19 7.97 0.25
C ASP A 129 -5.22 8.84 -1.02
N LEU A 130 -6.10 8.53 -1.98
CA LEU A 130 -6.33 9.38 -3.15
C LEU A 130 -7.05 10.69 -2.80
N ASP A 131 -7.97 10.66 -1.83
CA ASP A 131 -8.70 11.83 -1.35
C ASP A 131 -7.87 12.72 -0.42
N ARG A 132 -6.80 12.18 0.18
CA ARG A 132 -5.86 13.00 0.94
C ARG A 132 -5.13 13.95 0.01
N ALA A 133 -5.32 15.23 0.25
CA ALA A 133 -4.66 16.27 -0.52
C ALA A 133 -4.00 17.27 0.43
N TYR A 134 -2.81 17.69 0.05
CA TYR A 134 -2.16 18.83 0.67
C TYR A 134 -2.69 20.11 0.04
N ILE A 135 -3.09 21.06 0.87
CA ILE A 135 -3.58 22.35 0.41
C ILE A 135 -2.51 23.39 0.70
N CYS A 136 -1.94 24.00 -0.34
CA CYS A 136 -1.00 25.09 -0.18
C CYS A 136 -1.49 26.36 -0.85
N ARG A 137 -1.13 27.51 -0.28
CA ARG A 137 -1.31 28.81 -0.90
C ARG A 137 -0.02 29.24 -1.58
N SER A 138 -0.04 29.38 -2.91
CA SER A 138 1.07 29.91 -3.68
C SER A 138 0.63 31.19 -4.38
N GLY A 139 1.15 32.33 -3.91
CA GLY A 139 0.64 33.66 -4.28
C GLY A 139 -0.78 33.85 -3.74
N ASP A 140 -1.71 34.23 -4.63
CA ASP A 140 -3.13 34.42 -4.29
C ASP A 140 -4.01 33.20 -4.60
N THR A 141 -3.39 32.09 -5.01
CA THR A 141 -4.10 30.89 -5.43
C THR A 141 -3.90 29.74 -4.40
N TYR A 142 -5.00 29.06 -4.09
CA TYR A 142 -4.98 27.82 -3.32
C TYR A 142 -4.93 26.63 -4.27
N TYR A 143 -3.99 25.73 -4.01
CA TYR A 143 -3.81 24.49 -4.78
C TYR A 143 -4.12 23.29 -3.89
N ARG A 144 -5.02 22.43 -4.37
CA ARG A 144 -5.28 21.10 -3.78
C ARG A 144 -4.43 20.09 -4.54
N ILE A 145 -3.41 19.55 -3.87
CA ILE A 145 -2.42 18.66 -4.47
C ILE A 145 -2.63 17.26 -3.85
N PRO A 146 -3.05 16.25 -4.63
CA PRO A 146 -3.14 14.89 -4.13
C PRO A 146 -1.81 14.45 -3.52
N ILE A 147 -1.85 13.89 -2.30
CA ILE A 147 -0.63 13.44 -1.60
C ILE A 147 0.11 12.38 -2.41
N SER A 148 -0.62 11.53 -3.14
CA SER A 148 -0.06 10.53 -4.04
C SER A 148 0.78 11.13 -5.19
N ASN A 149 0.55 12.38 -5.56
CA ASN A 149 1.30 13.07 -6.61
C ASN A 149 2.52 13.83 -6.08
N ILE A 150 2.67 13.95 -4.76
CA ILE A 150 3.80 14.68 -4.19
C ILE A 150 5.00 13.74 -4.12
N ARG A 151 6.13 14.15 -4.70
CA ARG A 151 7.41 13.44 -4.60
C ARG A 151 8.14 13.80 -3.31
N TYR A 152 8.31 15.11 -3.08
CA TYR A 152 8.97 15.62 -1.87
C TYR A 152 8.63 17.09 -1.64
N PHE A 153 8.92 17.54 -0.42
CA PHE A 153 8.97 18.94 -0.06
C PHE A 153 10.42 19.32 0.25
N VAL A 154 10.81 20.53 -0.15
CA VAL A 154 12.12 21.07 0.18
C VAL A 154 11.98 22.49 0.74
N SER A 155 12.62 22.75 1.89
CA SER A 155 12.64 24.08 2.47
C SER A 155 13.82 24.90 1.93
N ASP A 156 13.54 26.14 1.58
CA ASP A 156 14.54 27.14 1.24
C ASP A 156 14.22 28.44 2.00
N ARG A 157 15.01 28.75 3.03
CA ARG A 157 14.81 29.87 3.95
C ARG A 157 13.41 29.84 4.60
N ARG A 158 12.51 30.76 4.19
CA ARG A 158 11.14 30.88 4.71
C ARG A 158 10.08 30.25 3.80
N GLN A 159 10.52 29.62 2.72
CA GLN A 159 9.64 29.02 1.73
C GLN A 159 9.80 27.49 1.74
N VAL A 160 8.73 26.83 1.37
CA VAL A 160 8.69 25.40 1.09
C VAL A 160 8.24 25.23 -0.35
N LYS A 161 8.94 24.37 -1.08
CA LYS A 161 8.53 23.91 -2.40
C LYS A 161 7.95 22.53 -2.28
N CYS A 162 6.73 22.33 -2.80
CA CYS A 162 6.12 21.04 -3.01
C CYS A 162 6.40 20.62 -4.45
N VAL A 163 7.05 19.48 -4.62
CA VAL A 163 7.49 18.97 -5.93
C VAL A 163 6.65 17.77 -6.34
N THR A 164 6.03 17.89 -7.51
CA THR A 164 5.26 16.84 -8.17
C THR A 164 5.88 16.50 -9.53
N PRO A 165 5.49 15.41 -10.21
CA PRO A 165 6.04 15.05 -11.52
C PRO A 165 5.89 16.13 -12.60
N GLY A 166 4.83 16.95 -12.52
CA GLY A 166 4.50 17.92 -13.56
C GLY A 166 4.67 19.39 -13.14
N ARG A 167 4.84 19.68 -11.85
CA ARG A 167 4.84 21.06 -11.36
C ARG A 167 5.47 21.21 -9.99
N GLU A 168 6.06 22.38 -9.72
CA GLU A 168 6.48 22.84 -8.39
C GLU A 168 5.52 23.93 -7.88
N TYR A 169 5.22 23.86 -6.57
CA TYR A 169 4.41 24.87 -5.88
C TYR A 169 5.24 25.44 -4.75
N THR A 170 5.43 26.77 -4.74
CA THR A 170 6.20 27.44 -3.69
C THR A 170 5.27 28.23 -2.78
N PHE A 171 5.42 28.05 -1.48
CA PHE A 171 4.61 28.73 -0.47
C PHE A 171 5.42 29.07 0.78
N TYR A 172 4.96 30.03 1.56
CA TYR A 172 5.57 30.36 2.83
C TYR A 172 5.16 29.37 3.91
N GLY A 173 6.11 28.80 4.63
CA GLY A 173 5.82 27.81 5.66
C GLY A 173 7.09 27.19 6.25
N LYS A 174 6.86 26.31 7.22
CA LYS A 174 7.90 25.49 7.84
C LYS A 174 7.70 24.03 7.45
N LEU A 175 8.80 23.35 7.15
CA LEU A 175 8.75 21.95 6.73
C LEU A 175 8.23 20.99 7.82
N ASP A 176 8.36 21.39 9.09
CA ASP A 176 7.82 20.62 10.24
C ASP A 176 6.29 20.66 10.26
N ALA A 177 5.69 21.82 10.02
CA ALA A 177 4.23 21.93 9.88
C ALA A 177 3.69 21.12 8.71
N VAL A 178 4.41 21.13 7.57
CA VAL A 178 4.08 20.28 6.42
C VAL A 178 4.13 18.79 6.80
N ALA A 179 5.15 18.37 7.56
CA ALA A 179 5.30 16.98 7.98
C ALA A 179 4.14 16.50 8.86
N GLU A 180 3.67 17.36 9.77
CA GLU A 180 2.49 17.08 10.60
C GLU A 180 1.20 16.96 9.77
N GLU A 181 1.03 17.84 8.78
CA GLU A 181 -0.17 17.88 7.94
C GLU A 181 -0.25 16.69 6.97
N VAL A 182 0.86 16.36 6.29
CA VAL A 182 0.86 15.22 5.34
C VAL A 182 0.86 13.86 6.04
N GLY A 183 1.35 13.79 7.28
CA GLY A 183 1.34 12.60 8.12
C GLY A 183 2.23 11.46 7.59
N GLY A 184 1.87 10.22 7.95
CA GLY A 184 2.62 9.02 7.57
C GLY A 184 2.79 8.85 6.05
N GLY A 185 3.89 8.23 5.64
CA GLY A 185 4.24 8.06 4.23
C GLY A 185 5.30 9.04 3.72
N PHE A 186 5.67 10.04 4.53
CA PHE A 186 6.80 10.94 4.26
C PHE A 186 7.91 10.74 5.29
N VAL A 187 9.15 10.72 4.83
CA VAL A 187 10.34 10.54 5.65
C VAL A 187 11.21 11.80 5.60
N ARG A 188 11.63 12.27 6.77
CA ARG A 188 12.59 13.36 6.87
C ARG A 188 13.99 12.86 6.60
N LEU A 189 14.50 13.02 5.38
CA LEU A 189 15.84 12.59 5.01
C LEU A 189 16.93 13.60 5.38
N HIS A 190 16.56 14.88 5.49
CA HIS A 190 17.47 15.97 5.84
C HIS A 190 16.68 17.12 6.48
N GLN A 191 17.33 18.03 7.20
CA GLN A 191 16.66 19.21 7.77
C GLN A 191 15.87 20.04 6.73
N ARG A 192 16.22 19.93 5.44
CA ARG A 192 15.60 20.65 4.34
C ARG A 192 14.71 19.77 3.45
N TYR A 193 14.66 18.46 3.62
CA TYR A 193 13.94 17.54 2.74
C TYR A 193 12.99 16.64 3.50
N LEU A 194 11.74 16.63 3.07
CA LEU A 194 10.70 15.69 3.48
C LEU A 194 10.23 14.94 2.22
N VAL A 195 10.54 13.64 2.12
CA VAL A 195 10.40 12.86 0.90
C VAL A 195 9.32 11.80 1.09
N ARG A 196 8.45 11.62 0.10
CA ARG A 196 7.48 10.53 0.12
C ARG A 196 8.23 9.21 -0.04
N ALA A 197 8.06 8.28 0.91
CA ALA A 197 8.77 7.01 0.93
C ALA A 197 8.61 6.22 -0.38
N ALA A 198 7.39 6.18 -0.93
CA ALA A 198 7.07 5.54 -2.21
C ALA A 198 7.65 6.25 -3.46
N ALA A 199 8.30 7.42 -3.31
CA ALA A 199 8.92 8.16 -4.42
C ALA A 199 10.45 8.07 -4.41
N VAL A 200 11.03 7.30 -3.48
CA VAL A 200 12.46 7.05 -3.40
C VAL A 200 12.78 5.85 -4.28
N GLU A 201 13.39 6.11 -5.42
CA GLU A 201 14.00 5.07 -6.27
C GLU A 201 15.38 4.70 -5.70
N ARG A 202 15.73 3.42 -5.72
CA ARG A 202 17.07 2.93 -5.33
C ARG A 202 18.07 3.09 -6.46
#